data_f2f53405daebb5ca1fc3e8eac89026a0
#
_entry.id   f2f53405daebb5ca1fc3e8eac89026a0
#
_cell.length_a   1.000
_cell.length_b   1.000
_cell.length_c   1.000
_cell.angle_alpha   90.00
_cell.angle_beta   90.00
_cell.angle_gamma   90.00
#
_symmetry.space_group_name_H-M   'P 1'
#
loop_
_entity.id
_entity.type
_entity.pdbx_description
1 polymer ?
#
loop_
_entity_poly.entity_id
_entity_poly.type
_entity_poly.pdbx_seq_one_letter_code
_entity_poly.pdbx_strand_id
1 'polypeptide(L)'
;MKDLKVIFMGTPVFCVPILEELIKETNVLAVVTQPDKEVGRKHEISFSPIKKVAIKNNIKVLQPVKIKEEYEDIISLNPDIIITCAYGQIVPLAILNCPKYGCINVHASLLPKLRGGAPIHKAIINGYDKTGITIMYMDKGMDTGDMIEKAEVKIEDNDTAESLHDKLSAISVPLLMKTLPSIINGTNKREKQNDADATYAYNVSREEEHVSFNKSSKEIFNQIRGLNSWPGAYAVLDGKNIKLWSCVINNKKYDQAPGTIINLDKNGLEVTTTDGSVLIKELQLPGKKKMDIKDFINGNKKADYVGKCFK
;
A
#
# COMPACT_ATOMS: atom_id res chain seq x y z
N MET A 1 -22.58 15.30 12.90
CA MET A 1 -22.20 15.69 11.51
C MET A 1 -23.18 15.16 10.44
N LYS A 2 -24.39 14.75 10.82
CA LYS A 2 -25.35 14.07 9.89
C LYS A 2 -25.74 14.89 8.65
N ASP A 3 -25.70 16.20 8.73
CA ASP A 3 -26.06 17.09 7.60
C ASP A 3 -24.87 17.43 6.69
N LEU A 4 -23.65 17.02 7.07
CA LEU A 4 -22.45 17.28 6.29
C LEU A 4 -22.50 16.48 4.98
N LYS A 5 -22.56 17.18 3.85
CA LYS A 5 -22.61 16.59 2.51
C LYS A 5 -21.21 16.17 2.08
N VAL A 6 -20.96 14.88 2.02
CA VAL A 6 -19.66 14.29 1.71
C VAL A 6 -19.70 13.59 0.36
N ILE A 7 -18.67 13.80 -0.47
CA ILE A 7 -18.31 12.86 -1.54
C ILE A 7 -17.05 12.14 -1.09
N PHE A 8 -17.07 10.82 -1.17
CA PHE A 8 -15.91 9.99 -0.87
C PHE A 8 -15.26 9.47 -2.16
N MET A 9 -13.96 9.65 -2.30
CA MET A 9 -13.20 9.19 -3.46
C MET A 9 -12.16 8.16 -3.03
N GLY A 10 -12.33 6.91 -3.45
CA GLY A 10 -11.44 5.82 -3.06
C GLY A 10 -11.67 4.56 -3.86
N THR A 11 -10.74 3.58 -3.77
CA THR A 11 -10.85 2.36 -4.57
C THR A 11 -10.57 1.09 -3.77
N PRO A 12 -9.39 0.90 -3.10
CA PRO A 12 -8.99 -0.36 -2.50
C PRO A 12 -9.69 -0.62 -1.15
N VAL A 13 -9.48 -1.84 -0.66
CA VAL A 13 -10.03 -2.29 0.63
C VAL A 13 -9.59 -1.41 1.81
N PHE A 14 -8.43 -0.79 1.72
CA PHE A 14 -7.92 0.17 2.71
C PHE A 14 -8.93 1.27 3.07
N CYS A 15 -9.70 1.71 2.08
CA CYS A 15 -10.66 2.81 2.21
C CYS A 15 -12.02 2.40 2.81
N VAL A 16 -12.30 1.08 2.88
CA VAL A 16 -13.62 0.58 3.28
C VAL A 16 -14.03 1.02 4.68
N PRO A 17 -13.20 0.88 5.74
CA PRO A 17 -13.58 1.31 7.09
C PRO A 17 -13.86 2.81 7.18
N ILE A 18 -13.12 3.63 6.40
CA ILE A 18 -13.33 5.08 6.35
C ILE A 18 -14.71 5.39 5.76
N LEU A 19 -15.06 4.79 4.62
CA LEU A 19 -16.36 5.00 3.99
C LEU A 19 -17.49 4.53 4.88
N GLU A 20 -17.38 3.36 5.50
CA GLU A 20 -18.40 2.83 6.41
C GLU A 20 -18.67 3.75 7.60
N GLU A 21 -17.63 4.36 8.16
CA GLU A 21 -17.79 5.31 9.25
C GLU A 21 -18.39 6.64 8.78
N LEU A 22 -17.97 7.13 7.61
CA LEU A 22 -18.59 8.34 7.01
C LEU A 22 -20.08 8.15 6.73
N ILE A 23 -20.51 6.98 6.27
CA ILE A 23 -21.92 6.64 6.06
C ILE A 23 -22.72 6.72 7.38
N LYS A 24 -22.14 6.28 8.49
CA LYS A 24 -22.78 6.35 9.81
C LYS A 24 -22.89 7.78 10.33
N GLU A 25 -21.87 8.61 10.10
CA GLU A 25 -21.71 9.89 10.79
C GLU A 25 -22.06 11.12 9.94
N THR A 26 -22.18 10.97 8.62
CA THR A 26 -22.37 12.08 7.68
C THR A 26 -23.44 11.75 6.63
N ASN A 27 -23.69 12.69 5.71
CA ASN A 27 -24.52 12.49 4.54
C ASN A 27 -23.63 12.24 3.32
N VAL A 28 -23.31 10.97 3.03
CA VAL A 28 -22.51 10.61 1.86
C VAL A 28 -23.38 10.67 0.60
N LEU A 29 -23.20 11.70 -0.23
CA LEU A 29 -23.98 11.95 -1.44
C LEU A 29 -23.63 10.96 -2.56
N ALA A 30 -22.36 10.66 -2.71
CA ALA A 30 -21.83 9.75 -3.72
C ALA A 30 -20.46 9.20 -3.33
N VAL A 31 -20.10 8.09 -3.94
CA VAL A 31 -18.71 7.61 -3.99
C VAL A 31 -18.16 7.74 -5.41
N VAL A 32 -16.89 8.09 -5.50
CA VAL A 32 -16.14 8.11 -6.76
C VAL A 32 -15.05 7.05 -6.68
N THR A 33 -15.05 6.11 -7.61
CA THR A 33 -14.11 4.98 -7.58
C THR A 33 -13.62 4.66 -8.99
N GLN A 34 -12.52 3.92 -9.11
CA GLN A 34 -12.02 3.49 -10.40
C GLN A 34 -13.06 2.64 -11.15
N PRO A 35 -13.08 2.69 -12.51
CA PRO A 35 -13.92 1.83 -13.33
C PRO A 35 -13.75 0.35 -12.99
N ASP A 36 -14.80 -0.42 -13.19
CA ASP A 36 -14.76 -1.87 -13.05
C ASP A 36 -13.70 -2.48 -13.97
N LYS A 37 -13.05 -3.53 -13.49
CA LYS A 37 -12.00 -4.22 -14.23
C LYS A 37 -12.36 -5.69 -14.40
N GLU A 38 -12.05 -6.22 -15.57
CA GLU A 38 -12.03 -7.66 -15.77
C GLU A 38 -10.88 -8.29 -14.97
N VAL A 39 -11.15 -9.33 -14.22
CA VAL A 39 -10.17 -10.05 -13.40
C VAL A 39 -10.17 -11.55 -13.68
N GLY A 40 -9.01 -12.16 -13.52
CA GLY A 40 -8.81 -13.59 -13.68
C GLY A 40 -8.89 -14.06 -15.14
N ARG A 41 -8.71 -15.39 -15.33
CA ARG A 41 -8.70 -16.00 -16.68
C ARG A 41 -10.08 -16.02 -17.35
N LYS A 42 -11.15 -15.84 -16.58
CA LYS A 42 -12.54 -15.85 -17.07
C LYS A 42 -13.06 -14.46 -17.43
N HIS A 43 -12.22 -13.41 -17.29
CA HIS A 43 -12.63 -12.02 -17.57
C HIS A 43 -13.90 -11.59 -16.80
N GLU A 44 -14.06 -12.06 -15.56
CA GLU A 44 -15.22 -11.69 -14.75
C GLU A 44 -15.07 -10.23 -14.28
N ILE A 45 -16.15 -9.45 -14.40
CA ILE A 45 -16.17 -8.05 -13.95
C ILE A 45 -16.09 -8.02 -12.43
N SER A 46 -15.06 -7.36 -11.91
CA SER A 46 -14.89 -7.16 -10.48
C SER A 46 -15.15 -5.71 -10.09
N PHE A 47 -16.08 -5.53 -9.17
CA PHE A 47 -16.36 -4.23 -8.56
C PHE A 47 -15.30 -3.88 -7.52
N SER A 48 -14.93 -2.60 -7.47
CA SER A 48 -14.05 -2.11 -6.40
C SER A 48 -14.69 -2.37 -5.01
N PRO A 49 -13.89 -2.57 -3.94
CA PRO A 49 -14.40 -2.67 -2.57
C PRO A 49 -15.32 -1.51 -2.20
N ILE A 50 -14.98 -0.29 -2.61
CA ILE A 50 -15.78 0.92 -2.35
C ILE A 50 -17.13 0.88 -3.09
N LYS A 51 -17.16 0.44 -4.35
CA LYS A 51 -18.43 0.26 -5.10
C LYS A 51 -19.35 -0.75 -4.40
N LYS A 52 -18.80 -1.86 -3.91
CA LYS A 52 -19.60 -2.87 -3.18
C LYS A 52 -20.25 -2.29 -1.93
N VAL A 53 -19.52 -1.49 -1.15
CA VAL A 53 -20.06 -0.81 0.04
C VAL A 53 -21.14 0.20 -0.36
N ALA A 54 -20.90 0.99 -1.40
CA ALA A 54 -21.84 1.99 -1.88
C ALA A 54 -23.17 1.38 -2.33
N ILE A 55 -23.13 0.33 -3.13
CA ILE A 55 -24.32 -0.40 -3.60
C ILE A 55 -25.11 -0.95 -2.41
N LYS A 56 -24.44 -1.57 -1.45
CA LYS A 56 -25.06 -2.12 -0.23
C LYS A 56 -25.83 -1.05 0.58
N ASN A 57 -25.37 0.19 0.52
CA ASN A 57 -25.95 1.32 1.27
C ASN A 57 -26.80 2.26 0.39
N ASN A 58 -27.12 1.88 -0.86
CA ASN A 58 -27.89 2.67 -1.82
C ASN A 58 -27.28 4.06 -2.10
N ILE A 59 -25.96 4.16 -2.10
CA ILE A 59 -25.21 5.40 -2.38
C ILE A 59 -24.88 5.46 -3.88
N LYS A 60 -25.03 6.65 -4.47
CA LYS A 60 -24.67 6.91 -5.88
C LYS A 60 -23.18 6.57 -6.12
N VAL A 61 -22.91 5.84 -7.21
CA VAL A 61 -21.53 5.48 -7.62
C VAL A 61 -21.19 6.21 -8.92
N LEU A 62 -20.07 6.90 -8.92
CA LEU A 62 -19.48 7.59 -10.06
C LEU A 62 -18.14 6.92 -10.40
N GLN A 63 -17.95 6.58 -11.67
CA GLN A 63 -16.75 5.83 -12.13
C GLN A 63 -16.15 6.50 -13.39
N PRO A 64 -15.65 7.76 -13.27
CA PRO A 64 -15.05 8.42 -14.42
C PRO A 64 -13.83 7.65 -14.90
N VAL A 65 -13.74 7.41 -16.20
CA VAL A 65 -12.56 6.81 -16.83
C VAL A 65 -11.40 7.78 -16.78
N LYS A 66 -11.70 9.06 -17.07
CA LYS A 66 -10.76 10.16 -16.96
C LYS A 66 -11.39 11.31 -16.16
N ILE A 67 -11.10 11.38 -14.87
CA ILE A 67 -11.69 12.38 -13.99
C ILE A 67 -11.41 13.84 -14.43
N LYS A 68 -10.35 14.08 -15.19
CA LYS A 68 -10.05 15.40 -15.76
C LYS A 68 -11.04 15.87 -16.82
N GLU A 69 -11.76 14.92 -17.43
CA GLU A 69 -12.71 15.14 -18.52
C GLU A 69 -14.17 14.85 -18.07
N GLU A 70 -14.37 14.10 -16.99
CA GLU A 70 -15.67 13.58 -16.56
C GLU A 70 -15.94 13.94 -15.10
N TYR A 71 -16.03 15.23 -14.76
CA TYR A 71 -16.17 15.70 -13.38
C TYR A 71 -17.47 16.47 -13.09
N GLU A 72 -18.25 16.83 -14.10
CA GLU A 72 -19.46 17.63 -13.95
C GLU A 72 -20.49 17.02 -13.01
N ASP A 73 -20.66 15.72 -13.10
CA ASP A 73 -21.58 14.97 -12.19
C ASP A 73 -21.12 15.02 -10.73
N ILE A 74 -19.83 15.17 -10.48
CA ILE A 74 -19.27 15.27 -9.13
C ILE A 74 -19.56 16.64 -8.56
N ILE A 75 -19.24 17.71 -9.29
CA ILE A 75 -19.43 19.09 -8.81
C ILE A 75 -20.90 19.48 -8.72
N SER A 76 -21.76 18.92 -9.58
CA SER A 76 -23.21 19.18 -9.58
C SER A 76 -23.91 18.73 -8.29
N LEU A 77 -23.32 17.81 -7.53
CA LEU A 77 -23.83 17.34 -6.24
C LEU A 77 -23.63 18.37 -5.12
N ASN A 78 -22.84 19.41 -5.36
CA ASN A 78 -22.57 20.51 -4.41
C ASN A 78 -22.18 19.98 -3.01
N PRO A 79 -21.09 19.21 -2.86
CA PRO A 79 -20.65 18.68 -1.58
C PRO A 79 -20.08 19.78 -0.68
N ASP A 80 -20.22 19.61 0.64
CA ASP A 80 -19.58 20.49 1.61
C ASP A 80 -18.07 20.18 1.73
N ILE A 81 -17.71 18.91 1.61
CA ILE A 81 -16.33 18.41 1.66
C ILE A 81 -16.16 17.21 0.73
N ILE A 82 -14.97 17.06 0.14
CA ILE A 82 -14.58 15.85 -0.55
C ILE A 82 -13.45 15.18 0.24
N ILE A 83 -13.60 13.89 0.52
CA ILE A 83 -12.61 13.09 1.25
C ILE A 83 -12.05 12.04 0.31
N THR A 84 -10.74 12.05 0.12
CA THR A 84 -10.05 11.09 -0.74
C THR A 84 -9.21 10.11 0.09
N CYS A 85 -9.09 8.89 -0.41
CA CYS A 85 -8.18 7.89 0.12
C CYS A 85 -7.86 6.89 -1.00
N ALA A 86 -6.61 6.83 -1.44
CA ALA A 86 -6.14 5.91 -2.47
C ALA A 86 -7.08 5.83 -3.70
N TYR A 87 -7.49 6.98 -4.24
CA TYR A 87 -8.40 7.05 -5.38
C TYR A 87 -7.73 6.60 -6.70
N GLY A 88 -6.47 7.02 -6.93
CA GLY A 88 -5.66 6.54 -8.04
C GLY A 88 -5.69 7.37 -9.32
N GLN A 89 -6.31 8.58 -9.32
CA GLN A 89 -6.18 9.57 -10.40
C GLN A 89 -5.89 10.96 -9.81
N ILE A 90 -5.26 11.82 -10.60
CA ILE A 90 -5.01 13.22 -10.23
C ILE A 90 -6.33 13.99 -10.33
N VAL A 91 -6.76 14.57 -9.22
CA VAL A 91 -8.02 15.31 -9.10
C VAL A 91 -7.84 16.71 -9.70
N PRO A 92 -8.70 17.13 -10.66
CA PRO A 92 -8.59 18.43 -11.30
C PRO A 92 -8.98 19.59 -10.37
N LEU A 93 -8.47 20.79 -10.64
CA LEU A 93 -8.74 22.01 -9.86
C LEU A 93 -10.25 22.32 -9.75
N ALA A 94 -11.04 22.00 -10.76
CA ALA A 94 -12.49 22.19 -10.73
C ALA A 94 -13.14 21.42 -9.55
N ILE A 95 -12.70 20.20 -9.27
CA ILE A 95 -13.15 19.43 -8.13
C ILE A 95 -12.51 19.94 -6.84
N LEU A 96 -11.21 20.26 -6.83
CA LEU A 96 -10.51 20.70 -5.61
C LEU A 96 -11.09 21.98 -5.04
N ASN A 97 -11.58 22.89 -5.90
CA ASN A 97 -12.14 24.18 -5.53
C ASN A 97 -13.67 24.16 -5.33
N CYS A 98 -14.33 23.04 -5.59
CA CYS A 98 -15.78 22.95 -5.52
C CYS A 98 -16.32 22.97 -4.06
N PRO A 99 -15.81 22.15 -3.13
CA PRO A 99 -16.43 22.04 -1.81
C PRO A 99 -16.04 23.19 -0.87
N LYS A 100 -17.02 23.63 -0.07
CA LYS A 100 -16.84 24.71 0.92
C LYS A 100 -15.67 24.48 1.88
N TYR A 101 -15.50 23.25 2.35
CA TYR A 101 -14.45 22.88 3.30
C TYR A 101 -13.21 22.27 2.62
N GLY A 102 -13.16 22.32 1.28
CA GLY A 102 -12.05 21.81 0.46
C GLY A 102 -12.05 20.31 0.27
N CYS A 103 -10.99 19.84 -0.40
CA CYS A 103 -10.72 18.43 -0.57
C CYS A 103 -9.61 18.01 0.38
N ILE A 104 -9.82 16.94 1.14
CA ILE A 104 -8.80 16.37 2.02
C ILE A 104 -8.44 14.95 1.59
N ASN A 105 -7.20 14.56 1.88
CA ASN A 105 -6.73 13.21 1.62
C ASN A 105 -6.30 12.52 2.92
N VAL A 106 -6.65 11.24 3.03
CA VAL A 106 -6.15 10.33 4.07
C VAL A 106 -4.93 9.61 3.47
N HIS A 107 -3.73 10.16 3.72
CA HIS A 107 -2.50 9.66 3.13
C HIS A 107 -1.76 8.71 4.07
N ALA A 108 -1.33 7.55 3.57
CA ALA A 108 -0.76 6.47 4.38
C ALA A 108 0.75 6.64 4.62
N SER A 109 1.19 7.84 5.00
CA SER A 109 2.53 8.11 5.48
C SER A 109 2.56 9.31 6.42
N LEU A 110 3.72 9.54 7.06
CA LEU A 110 4.03 10.77 7.81
C LEU A 110 4.63 11.80 6.84
N LEU A 111 3.77 12.56 6.16
CA LEU A 111 4.22 13.61 5.24
C LEU A 111 5.12 14.63 5.95
N PRO A 112 6.13 15.18 5.22
CA PRO A 112 6.34 15.15 3.76
C PRO A 112 7.03 13.89 3.23
N LYS A 113 7.31 12.90 4.07
CA LYS A 113 7.94 11.64 3.62
C LYS A 113 6.96 10.73 2.90
N LEU A 114 7.47 10.03 1.86
CA LEU A 114 6.72 9.01 1.12
C LEU A 114 5.46 9.57 0.43
N ARG A 115 5.57 10.72 -0.25
CA ARG A 115 4.54 11.21 -1.17
C ARG A 115 4.38 10.21 -2.32
N GLY A 116 3.15 9.93 -2.77
CA GLY A 116 2.87 9.08 -3.93
C GLY A 116 2.04 7.84 -3.61
N GLY A 117 2.05 6.87 -4.56
CA GLY A 117 1.05 5.80 -4.61
C GLY A 117 1.31 4.55 -3.77
N ALA A 118 2.54 4.32 -3.28
CA ALA A 118 2.90 3.09 -2.56
C ALA A 118 3.61 3.35 -1.21
N PRO A 119 3.14 4.28 -0.35
CA PRO A 119 3.83 4.64 0.88
C PRO A 119 3.98 3.47 1.86
N ILE A 120 3.00 2.57 1.94
CA ILE A 120 3.03 1.41 2.85
C ILE A 120 4.17 0.46 2.49
N HIS A 121 4.27 0.07 1.21
CA HIS A 121 5.35 -0.79 0.73
C HIS A 121 6.72 -0.16 0.93
N LYS A 122 6.85 1.12 0.52
CA LYS A 122 8.12 1.85 0.59
C LYS A 122 8.57 2.13 2.01
N ALA A 123 7.67 2.29 2.97
CA ALA A 123 8.04 2.43 4.38
C ALA A 123 8.82 1.20 4.87
N ILE A 124 8.35 -0.01 4.53
CA ILE A 124 9.02 -1.25 4.92
C ILE A 124 10.29 -1.50 4.10
N ILE A 125 10.19 -1.40 2.76
CA ILE A 125 11.32 -1.67 1.85
C ILE A 125 12.51 -0.77 2.18
N ASN A 126 12.24 0.51 2.45
CA ASN A 126 13.27 1.49 2.78
C ASN A 126 13.73 1.45 4.24
N GLY A 127 13.19 0.51 5.05
CA GLY A 127 13.63 0.29 6.43
C GLY A 127 13.25 1.39 7.41
N TYR A 128 12.13 2.06 7.22
CA TYR A 128 11.63 3.04 8.20
C TYR A 128 11.22 2.33 9.50
N ASP A 129 11.55 2.95 10.64
CA ASP A 129 11.16 2.42 11.96
C ASP A 129 9.71 2.74 12.30
N LYS A 130 9.16 3.79 11.69
CA LYS A 130 7.78 4.22 11.87
C LYS A 130 7.22 4.83 10.60
N THR A 131 5.92 4.78 10.50
CA THR A 131 5.10 5.46 9.50
C THR A 131 3.80 5.95 10.15
N GLY A 132 2.78 6.26 9.38
CA GLY A 132 1.52 6.71 9.96
C GLY A 132 0.50 7.11 8.91
N ILE A 133 -0.49 7.86 9.38
CA ILE A 133 -1.51 8.50 8.54
C ILE A 133 -1.35 10.02 8.69
N THR A 134 -1.43 10.73 7.57
CA THR A 134 -1.56 12.19 7.54
C THR A 134 -2.88 12.57 6.90
N ILE A 135 -3.71 13.33 7.62
CA ILE A 135 -4.84 14.06 7.02
C ILE A 135 -4.29 15.38 6.47
N MET A 136 -4.51 15.62 5.18
CA MET A 136 -3.98 16.81 4.49
C MET A 136 -5.00 17.41 3.56
N TYR A 137 -4.91 18.70 3.28
CA TYR A 137 -5.60 19.31 2.15
C TYR A 137 -4.97 18.87 0.83
N MET A 138 -5.78 18.66 -0.17
CA MET A 138 -5.27 18.42 -1.52
C MET A 138 -5.01 19.74 -2.24
N ASP A 139 -3.96 19.73 -3.04
CA ASP A 139 -3.63 20.78 -3.98
C ASP A 139 -3.34 20.21 -5.38
N LYS A 140 -2.76 21.02 -6.28
CA LYS A 140 -2.42 20.59 -7.65
C LYS A 140 -1.25 19.61 -7.72
N GLY A 141 -0.46 19.50 -6.66
CA GLY A 141 0.73 18.65 -6.59
C GLY A 141 0.40 17.26 -6.05
N MET A 142 1.35 16.34 -6.18
CA MET A 142 1.22 14.99 -5.65
C MET A 142 1.55 15.00 -4.15
N ASP A 143 0.50 14.95 -3.32
CA ASP A 143 0.58 14.94 -1.85
C ASP A 143 1.39 16.10 -1.25
N THR A 144 1.28 17.32 -1.85
CA THR A 144 2.03 18.52 -1.47
C THR A 144 1.27 19.51 -0.60
N GLY A 145 -0.04 19.33 -0.46
CA GLY A 145 -0.88 20.26 0.29
C GLY A 145 -0.64 20.31 1.80
N ASP A 146 -1.26 21.29 2.46
CA ASP A 146 -1.07 21.53 3.88
C ASP A 146 -1.53 20.36 4.73
N MET A 147 -0.70 19.94 5.68
CA MET A 147 -1.01 18.88 6.64
C MET A 147 -1.90 19.43 7.77
N ILE A 148 -2.87 18.61 8.22
CA ILE A 148 -3.84 18.98 9.24
C ILE A 148 -3.55 18.23 10.54
N GLU A 149 -3.49 16.90 10.48
CA GLU A 149 -3.31 16.04 11.65
C GLU A 149 -2.56 14.77 11.25
N LYS A 150 -1.82 14.16 12.19
CA LYS A 150 -1.04 12.93 11.96
C LYS A 150 -1.26 11.93 13.08
N ALA A 151 -1.18 10.65 12.73
CA ALA A 151 -1.06 9.56 13.70
C ALA A 151 0.09 8.64 13.31
N GLU A 152 0.96 8.32 14.27
CA GLU A 152 2.15 7.48 14.05
C GLU A 152 1.86 6.01 14.36
N VAL A 153 2.52 5.12 13.64
CA VAL A 153 2.56 3.67 13.88
C VAL A 153 4.01 3.20 13.79
N LYS A 154 4.46 2.43 14.77
CA LYS A 154 5.75 1.75 14.72
C LYS A 154 5.69 0.59 13.72
N ILE A 155 6.74 0.41 12.94
CA ILE A 155 6.94 -0.74 12.05
C ILE A 155 7.76 -1.77 12.79
N GLU A 156 7.13 -2.89 13.14
CA GLU A 156 7.82 -3.98 13.84
C GLU A 156 8.56 -4.91 12.84
N ASP A 157 9.55 -5.66 13.31
CA ASP A 157 10.33 -6.54 12.43
C ASP A 157 9.48 -7.66 11.78
N ASN A 158 8.38 -8.05 12.42
CA ASN A 158 7.44 -9.02 11.87
C ASN A 158 6.34 -8.41 11.00
N ASP A 159 6.32 -7.08 10.82
CA ASP A 159 5.35 -6.47 9.92
C ASP A 159 5.65 -6.77 8.47
N THR A 160 4.60 -7.13 7.75
CA THR A 160 4.55 -7.18 6.29
C THR A 160 3.80 -5.97 5.74
N ALA A 161 3.83 -5.76 4.42
CA ALA A 161 2.99 -4.72 3.81
C ALA A 161 1.51 -4.92 4.14
N GLU A 162 1.03 -6.17 4.21
CA GLU A 162 -0.35 -6.51 4.56
C GLU A 162 -0.67 -6.15 6.02
N SER A 163 0.15 -6.56 6.99
CA SER A 163 -0.10 -6.25 8.40
C SER A 163 -0.01 -4.75 8.68
N LEU A 164 0.92 -4.04 8.04
CA LEU A 164 1.06 -2.59 8.17
C LEU A 164 -0.13 -1.86 7.54
N HIS A 165 -0.61 -2.33 6.37
CA HIS A 165 -1.83 -1.85 5.74
C HIS A 165 -3.02 -1.90 6.71
N ASP A 166 -3.21 -3.02 7.40
CA ASP A 166 -4.32 -3.20 8.34
C ASP A 166 -4.19 -2.29 9.56
N LYS A 167 -2.99 -2.16 10.13
CA LYS A 167 -2.69 -1.21 11.21
C LYS A 167 -3.03 0.22 10.82
N LEU A 168 -2.59 0.66 9.63
CA LEU A 168 -2.82 2.01 9.13
C LEU A 168 -4.30 2.26 8.81
N SER A 169 -4.99 1.29 8.21
CA SER A 169 -6.41 1.36 7.96
C SER A 169 -7.20 1.54 9.27
N ALA A 170 -6.84 0.80 10.32
CA ALA A 170 -7.51 0.89 11.62
C ALA A 170 -7.36 2.26 12.29
N ILE A 171 -6.18 2.90 12.20
CA ILE A 171 -5.96 4.23 12.81
C ILE A 171 -6.49 5.38 11.96
N SER A 172 -6.73 5.17 10.66
CA SER A 172 -7.19 6.22 9.75
C SER A 172 -8.59 6.74 10.11
N VAL A 173 -9.47 5.85 10.54
CA VAL A 173 -10.86 6.19 10.91
C VAL A 173 -10.90 7.13 12.11
N PRO A 174 -10.38 6.77 13.30
CA PRO A 174 -10.43 7.66 14.45
C PRO A 174 -9.70 8.99 14.21
N LEU A 175 -8.60 8.97 13.44
CA LEU A 175 -7.88 10.20 13.09
C LEU A 175 -8.74 11.13 12.24
N LEU A 176 -9.38 10.62 11.19
CA LEU A 176 -10.25 11.40 10.32
C LEU A 176 -11.44 11.96 11.11
N MET A 177 -12.11 11.12 11.90
CA MET A 177 -13.31 11.53 12.65
C MET A 177 -12.99 12.57 13.75
N LYS A 178 -11.81 12.50 14.36
CA LYS A 178 -11.27 13.53 15.27
C LYS A 178 -10.99 14.85 14.54
N THR A 179 -10.54 14.78 13.28
CA THR A 179 -10.10 15.95 12.51
C THR A 179 -11.26 16.72 11.87
N LEU A 180 -12.30 16.05 11.39
CA LEU A 180 -13.42 16.66 10.66
C LEU A 180 -14.09 17.83 11.39
N PRO A 181 -14.41 17.78 12.70
CA PRO A 181 -15.02 18.91 13.41
C PRO A 181 -14.19 20.19 13.34
N SER A 182 -12.87 20.09 13.43
CA SER A 182 -11.99 21.26 13.36
C SER A 182 -11.96 21.88 11.96
N ILE A 183 -12.07 21.07 10.90
CA ILE A 183 -12.17 21.53 9.51
C ILE A 183 -13.49 22.30 9.31
N ILE A 184 -14.60 21.73 9.79
CA ILE A 184 -15.95 22.33 9.65
C ILE A 184 -16.02 23.66 10.39
N ASN A 185 -15.42 23.74 11.58
CA ASN A 185 -15.42 24.94 12.42
C ASN A 185 -14.33 25.96 12.04
N GLY A 186 -13.45 25.63 11.06
CA GLY A 186 -12.35 26.49 10.65
C GLY A 186 -11.25 26.67 11.71
N THR A 187 -11.13 25.74 12.66
CA THR A 187 -10.15 25.79 13.77
C THR A 187 -8.96 24.84 13.55
N ASN A 188 -8.94 24.08 12.46
CA ASN A 188 -7.87 23.15 12.15
C ASN A 188 -6.56 23.87 11.84
N LYS A 189 -5.46 23.24 12.19
CA LYS A 189 -4.14 23.68 11.76
C LYS A 189 -3.95 23.44 10.27
N ARG A 190 -3.09 24.26 9.66
CA ARG A 190 -2.62 24.11 8.28
C ARG A 190 -1.10 24.24 8.29
N GLU A 191 -0.42 23.11 8.39
CA GLU A 191 1.04 23.05 8.40
C GLU A 191 1.54 22.83 6.97
N LYS A 192 2.28 23.80 6.44
CA LYS A 192 2.93 23.64 5.14
C LYS A 192 4.02 22.58 5.20
N GLN A 193 4.08 21.76 4.16
CA GLN A 193 5.14 20.79 4.03
C GLN A 193 6.45 21.49 3.64
N ASN A 194 7.58 21.04 4.24
CA ASN A 194 8.90 21.42 3.78
C ASN A 194 9.34 20.47 2.66
N ASP A 195 9.46 20.97 1.44
CA ASP A 195 9.84 20.16 0.27
C ASP A 195 11.27 19.60 0.35
N ALA A 196 12.16 20.22 1.14
CA ALA A 196 13.50 19.69 1.37
C ALA A 196 13.50 18.36 2.15
N ASP A 197 12.46 18.08 2.94
CA ASP A 197 12.30 16.85 3.71
C ASP A 197 11.48 15.80 2.99
N ALA A 198 10.98 16.12 1.77
CA ALA A 198 10.11 15.22 1.03
C ALA A 198 10.87 14.02 0.47
N THR A 199 10.24 12.86 0.59
CA THR A 199 10.65 11.65 -0.14
C THR A 199 9.46 11.08 -0.91
N TYR A 200 9.74 10.23 -1.90
CA TYR A 200 8.71 9.74 -2.80
C TYR A 200 8.54 8.23 -2.74
N ALA A 201 7.29 7.80 -2.82
CA ALA A 201 6.86 6.40 -2.80
C ALA A 201 6.05 6.10 -4.07
N TYR A 202 6.74 6.05 -5.22
CA TYR A 202 6.12 5.66 -6.48
C TYR A 202 5.62 4.22 -6.42
N ASN A 203 4.63 3.90 -7.26
CA ASN A 203 4.11 2.54 -7.36
C ASN A 203 5.24 1.53 -7.59
N VAL A 204 5.12 0.37 -6.94
CA VAL A 204 6.11 -0.71 -7.08
C VAL A 204 6.12 -1.18 -8.53
N SER A 205 7.29 -1.14 -9.16
CA SER A 205 7.48 -1.63 -10.51
C SER A 205 7.81 -3.13 -10.52
N ARG A 206 7.72 -3.75 -11.70
CA ARG A 206 8.06 -5.16 -11.87
C ARG A 206 9.53 -5.45 -11.55
N GLU A 207 10.41 -4.49 -11.84
CA GLU A 207 11.85 -4.57 -11.53
C GLU A 207 12.09 -4.53 -10.03
N GLU A 208 11.29 -3.76 -9.29
CA GLU A 208 11.38 -3.67 -7.83
C GLU A 208 10.84 -4.91 -7.11
N GLU A 209 10.04 -5.74 -7.78
CA GLU A 209 9.64 -7.05 -7.24
C GLU A 209 10.79 -8.07 -7.29
N HIS A 210 11.79 -7.87 -8.16
CA HIS A 210 12.94 -8.73 -8.30
C HIS A 210 13.93 -8.53 -7.14
N VAL A 211 14.24 -9.62 -6.43
CA VAL A 211 15.21 -9.64 -5.33
C VAL A 211 16.60 -9.90 -5.91
N SER A 212 17.48 -8.91 -5.80
CA SER A 212 18.89 -9.08 -6.02
C SER A 212 19.59 -9.44 -4.71
N PHE A 213 20.28 -10.56 -4.68
CA PHE A 213 21.06 -10.95 -3.49
C PHE A 213 22.38 -10.18 -3.34
N ASN A 214 22.75 -9.32 -4.30
CA ASN A 214 23.84 -8.35 -4.18
C ASN A 214 23.47 -7.13 -3.30
N LYS A 215 22.70 -7.38 -2.26
CA LYS A 215 22.27 -6.43 -1.21
C LYS A 215 22.55 -7.04 0.16
N SER A 216 22.44 -6.21 1.20
CA SER A 216 22.51 -6.69 2.58
C SER A 216 21.33 -7.59 2.94
N SER A 217 21.53 -8.46 3.91
CA SER A 217 20.47 -9.33 4.46
C SER A 217 19.26 -8.53 4.91
N LYS A 218 19.46 -7.33 5.51
CA LYS A 218 18.38 -6.45 5.98
C LYS A 218 17.58 -5.85 4.82
N GLU A 219 18.23 -5.42 3.75
CA GLU A 219 17.54 -4.90 2.55
C GLU A 219 16.70 -5.97 1.88
N ILE A 220 17.22 -7.20 1.75
CA ILE A 220 16.49 -8.34 1.18
C ILE A 220 15.30 -8.71 2.08
N PHE A 221 15.51 -8.80 3.38
CA PHE A 221 14.46 -9.05 4.36
C PHE A 221 13.34 -8.01 4.25
N ASN A 222 13.69 -6.72 4.21
CA ASN A 222 12.72 -5.65 4.08
C ASN A 222 11.99 -5.67 2.72
N GLN A 223 12.69 -5.98 1.63
CA GLN A 223 12.07 -6.10 0.32
C GLN A 223 11.05 -7.23 0.28
N ILE A 224 11.40 -8.41 0.79
CA ILE A 224 10.49 -9.58 0.80
C ILE A 224 9.24 -9.27 1.64
N ARG A 225 9.40 -8.81 2.89
CA ARG A 225 8.27 -8.52 3.76
C ARG A 225 7.47 -7.28 3.32
N GLY A 226 8.12 -6.30 2.71
CA GLY A 226 7.48 -5.08 2.18
C GLY A 226 6.67 -5.32 0.90
N LEU A 227 6.81 -6.49 0.26
CA LEU A 227 6.04 -6.93 -0.90
C LEU A 227 5.07 -8.08 -0.59
N ASN A 228 4.98 -8.51 0.67
CA ASN A 228 4.09 -9.57 1.12
C ASN A 228 2.80 -8.92 1.69
N SER A 229 1.62 -9.34 1.30
CA SER A 229 1.16 -10.45 0.48
C SER A 229 1.06 -10.09 -1.02
N TRP A 230 1.21 -8.84 -1.39
CA TRP A 230 1.12 -8.34 -2.76
C TRP A 230 2.17 -7.24 -2.99
N PRO A 231 2.80 -7.18 -4.19
CA PRO A 231 2.67 -8.09 -5.35
C PRO A 231 3.46 -9.40 -5.22
N GLY A 232 4.28 -9.54 -4.18
CA GLY A 232 5.13 -10.68 -3.90
C GLY A 232 6.51 -10.57 -4.58
N ALA A 233 7.57 -10.57 -3.76
CA ALA A 233 8.95 -10.57 -4.22
C ALA A 233 9.29 -11.86 -4.99
N TYR A 234 10.20 -11.81 -5.96
CA TYR A 234 10.68 -12.99 -6.66
C TYR A 234 12.19 -12.90 -6.96
N ALA A 235 12.80 -14.06 -7.12
CA ALA A 235 14.15 -14.19 -7.66
C ALA A 235 14.18 -15.28 -8.74
N VAL A 236 15.20 -15.28 -9.60
CA VAL A 236 15.31 -16.22 -10.72
C VAL A 236 16.26 -17.35 -10.35
N LEU A 237 15.80 -18.60 -10.43
CA LEU A 237 16.63 -19.80 -10.29
C LEU A 237 16.41 -20.70 -11.51
N ASP A 238 17.47 -21.08 -12.19
CA ASP A 238 17.45 -21.90 -13.42
C ASP A 238 16.44 -21.36 -14.47
N GLY A 239 16.41 -20.03 -14.65
CA GLY A 239 15.52 -19.35 -15.59
C GLY A 239 14.04 -19.29 -15.17
N LYS A 240 13.71 -19.69 -13.94
CA LYS A 240 12.33 -19.68 -13.41
C LYS A 240 12.17 -18.64 -12.31
N ASN A 241 11.10 -17.86 -12.37
CA ASN A 241 10.74 -16.93 -11.31
C ASN A 241 10.19 -17.70 -10.11
N ILE A 242 10.88 -17.65 -8.98
CA ILE A 242 10.45 -18.24 -7.71
C ILE A 242 10.02 -17.10 -6.80
N LYS A 243 8.76 -17.09 -6.37
CA LYS A 243 8.31 -16.08 -5.40
C LYS A 243 8.84 -16.41 -4.01
N LEU A 244 9.29 -15.37 -3.32
CA LEU A 244 9.81 -15.40 -1.95
C LEU A 244 8.83 -14.64 -1.06
N TRP A 245 8.21 -15.36 -0.11
CA TRP A 245 7.13 -14.79 0.70
C TRP A 245 7.56 -14.41 2.10
N SER A 246 8.49 -15.17 2.69
CA SER A 246 9.05 -14.82 3.99
C SER A 246 10.50 -15.32 4.13
N CYS A 247 11.29 -14.60 4.90
CA CYS A 247 12.64 -14.99 5.25
C CYS A 247 13.00 -14.48 6.65
N VAL A 248 14.10 -14.96 7.18
CA VAL A 248 14.75 -14.43 8.38
C VAL A 248 16.23 -14.17 8.10
N ILE A 249 16.80 -13.17 8.76
CA ILE A 249 18.21 -12.83 8.62
C ILE A 249 19.04 -13.85 9.39
N ASN A 250 20.13 -14.30 8.78
CA ASN A 250 21.20 -15.04 9.45
C ASN A 250 22.51 -14.28 9.27
N ASN A 251 23.13 -13.87 10.37
CA ASN A 251 24.35 -13.06 10.37
C ASN A 251 25.62 -13.86 10.07
N LYS A 252 25.48 -15.16 9.77
CA LYS A 252 26.63 -16.01 9.42
C LYS A 252 27.16 -15.62 8.04
N LYS A 253 28.44 -15.31 7.98
CA LYS A 253 29.15 -14.98 6.74
C LYS A 253 29.63 -16.26 6.03
N TYR A 254 29.70 -16.15 4.73
CA TYR A 254 30.13 -17.23 3.85
C TYR A 254 31.04 -16.67 2.75
N ASP A 255 31.94 -17.50 2.23
CA ASP A 255 32.88 -17.12 1.15
C ASP A 255 32.25 -17.21 -0.24
N GLN A 256 31.07 -17.84 -0.35
CA GLN A 256 30.35 -17.97 -1.61
C GLN A 256 29.77 -16.63 -2.06
N ALA A 257 29.70 -16.45 -3.39
CA ALA A 257 29.09 -15.26 -3.98
C ALA A 257 27.64 -15.07 -3.53
N PRO A 258 27.17 -13.81 -3.39
CA PRO A 258 25.79 -13.51 -3.07
C PRO A 258 24.81 -14.20 -4.03
N GLY A 259 23.70 -14.72 -3.50
CA GLY A 259 22.70 -15.51 -4.22
C GLY A 259 22.95 -17.01 -4.23
N THR A 260 24.12 -17.48 -3.73
CA THR A 260 24.40 -18.92 -3.67
C THR A 260 23.57 -19.60 -2.60
N ILE A 261 22.90 -20.68 -2.97
CA ILE A 261 22.18 -21.55 -2.04
C ILE A 261 23.20 -22.45 -1.34
N ILE A 262 23.36 -22.27 -0.05
CA ILE A 262 24.36 -23.00 0.76
C ILE A 262 23.75 -24.11 1.60
N ASN A 263 22.47 -24.05 1.88
CA ASN A 263 21.77 -25.08 2.62
C ASN A 263 20.29 -25.13 2.27
N LEU A 264 19.69 -26.30 2.43
CA LEU A 264 18.25 -26.54 2.37
C LEU A 264 17.91 -27.60 3.43
N ASP A 265 17.18 -27.19 4.44
CA ASP A 265 16.68 -28.08 5.50
C ASP A 265 15.33 -27.53 6.05
N LYS A 266 14.82 -28.19 7.13
CA LYS A 266 13.58 -27.80 7.80
C LYS A 266 13.59 -26.37 8.36
N ASN A 267 14.78 -25.76 8.52
CA ASN A 267 14.92 -24.41 9.04
C ASN A 267 14.80 -23.34 7.94
N GLY A 268 15.06 -23.70 6.69
CA GLY A 268 14.99 -22.73 5.57
C GLY A 268 15.82 -23.16 4.37
N LEU A 269 15.59 -22.47 3.26
CA LEU A 269 16.50 -22.40 2.12
C LEU A 269 17.45 -21.23 2.38
N GLU A 270 18.71 -21.54 2.68
CA GLU A 270 19.72 -20.54 3.05
C GLU A 270 20.45 -20.02 1.82
N VAL A 271 20.41 -18.70 1.65
CA VAL A 271 20.97 -18.00 0.49
C VAL A 271 21.91 -16.91 0.97
N THR A 272 23.12 -16.87 0.42
CA THR A 272 24.12 -15.86 0.74
C THR A 272 23.72 -14.46 0.27
N THR A 273 24.18 -13.46 1.02
CA THR A 273 24.01 -12.02 0.73
C THR A 273 25.37 -11.34 0.79
N THR A 274 25.44 -10.01 0.68
CA THR A 274 26.72 -9.29 0.75
C THR A 274 27.34 -9.26 2.15
N ASP A 275 26.54 -9.44 3.20
CA ASP A 275 26.98 -9.31 4.59
C ASP A 275 26.65 -10.51 5.50
N GLY A 276 25.98 -11.52 4.95
CA GLY A 276 25.57 -12.70 5.69
C GLY A 276 24.77 -13.67 4.83
N SER A 277 23.61 -14.09 5.30
CA SER A 277 22.65 -14.88 4.55
C SER A 277 21.21 -14.59 4.99
N VAL A 278 20.27 -15.03 4.18
CA VAL A 278 18.85 -15.10 4.55
C VAL A 278 18.37 -16.54 4.47
N LEU A 279 17.50 -16.91 5.41
CA LEU A 279 16.80 -18.21 5.44
C LEU A 279 15.39 -17.97 4.90
N ILE A 280 15.14 -18.38 3.65
CA ILE A 280 13.80 -18.34 3.06
C ILE A 280 12.93 -19.38 3.76
N LYS A 281 11.79 -18.93 4.29
CA LYS A 281 10.84 -19.75 5.07
C LYS A 281 9.65 -20.20 4.23
N GLU A 282 9.18 -19.32 3.35
CA GLU A 282 8.07 -19.59 2.46
C GLU A 282 8.42 -19.16 1.05
N LEU A 283 8.11 -20.00 0.08
CA LEU A 283 8.34 -19.76 -1.33
C LEU A 283 7.21 -20.29 -2.21
N GLN A 284 7.25 -19.95 -3.50
CA GLN A 284 6.28 -20.44 -4.46
C GLN A 284 6.96 -20.67 -5.81
N LEU A 285 6.95 -21.92 -6.26
CA LEU A 285 7.40 -22.29 -7.60
C LEU A 285 6.36 -21.86 -8.66
N PRO A 286 6.80 -21.64 -9.92
CA PRO A 286 5.88 -21.32 -11.01
C PRO A 286 4.74 -22.34 -11.14
N GLY A 287 3.49 -21.85 -11.18
CA GLY A 287 2.30 -22.69 -11.31
C GLY A 287 1.93 -23.51 -10.08
N LYS A 288 2.64 -23.37 -8.97
CA LYS A 288 2.33 -24.04 -7.70
C LYS A 288 1.70 -23.05 -6.70
N LYS A 289 1.19 -23.58 -5.59
CA LYS A 289 0.76 -22.76 -4.46
C LYS A 289 1.96 -22.30 -3.62
N LYS A 290 1.80 -21.21 -2.87
CA LYS A 290 2.70 -20.83 -1.78
C LYS A 290 2.84 -22.00 -0.79
N MET A 291 4.04 -22.28 -0.33
CA MET A 291 4.34 -23.37 0.59
C MET A 291 5.42 -22.99 1.62
N ASP A 292 5.31 -23.53 2.81
CA ASP A 292 6.36 -23.48 3.82
C ASP A 292 7.55 -24.34 3.36
N ILE A 293 8.75 -24.00 3.84
CA ILE A 293 9.96 -24.73 3.47
C ILE A 293 9.93 -26.20 3.93
N LYS A 294 9.24 -26.50 5.02
CA LYS A 294 9.08 -27.89 5.49
C LYS A 294 8.30 -28.75 4.51
N ASP A 295 7.28 -28.16 3.87
CA ASP A 295 6.52 -28.86 2.83
C ASP A 295 7.33 -28.96 1.54
N PHE A 296 8.11 -27.92 1.23
CA PHE A 296 8.96 -27.86 0.05
C PHE A 296 9.98 -29.00 0.04
N ILE A 297 10.66 -29.28 1.17
CA ILE A 297 11.69 -30.32 1.25
C ILE A 297 11.12 -31.76 1.09
N ASN A 298 9.82 -31.98 1.35
CA ASN A 298 9.21 -33.30 1.18
C ASN A 298 9.19 -33.77 -0.29
N GLY A 299 9.21 -32.82 -1.25
CA GLY A 299 9.18 -33.12 -2.67
C GLY A 299 10.44 -32.67 -3.42
N ASN A 300 11.46 -32.11 -2.73
CA ASN A 300 12.63 -31.48 -3.35
C ASN A 300 13.90 -31.89 -2.59
N LYS A 301 14.88 -32.45 -3.32
CA LYS A 301 16.13 -32.92 -2.71
C LYS A 301 17.09 -31.75 -2.53
N LYS A 302 17.78 -31.71 -1.39
CA LYS A 302 18.82 -30.72 -1.08
C LYS A 302 19.87 -30.61 -2.20
N ALA A 303 20.31 -31.75 -2.75
CA ALA A 303 21.32 -31.80 -3.82
C ALA A 303 20.90 -31.09 -5.12
N ASP A 304 19.59 -30.91 -5.35
CA ASP A 304 19.09 -30.23 -6.55
C ASP A 304 19.17 -28.71 -6.45
N TYR A 305 19.44 -28.16 -5.27
CA TYR A 305 19.43 -26.72 -4.99
C TYR A 305 20.76 -26.18 -4.48
N VAL A 306 21.43 -26.90 -3.56
CA VAL A 306 22.69 -26.43 -2.96
C VAL A 306 23.78 -26.29 -4.02
N GLY A 307 24.47 -25.14 -3.99
CA GLY A 307 25.49 -24.74 -4.98
C GLY A 307 24.92 -23.97 -6.17
N LYS A 308 23.60 -23.94 -6.38
CA LYS A 308 22.97 -23.06 -7.38
C LYS A 308 22.92 -21.63 -6.88
N CYS A 309 22.78 -20.69 -7.82
CA CYS A 309 22.76 -19.27 -7.53
C CYS A 309 21.49 -18.62 -8.10
N PHE A 310 20.79 -17.89 -7.25
CA PHE A 310 19.74 -16.99 -7.66
C PHE A 310 20.31 -15.80 -8.44
N LYS A 311 19.58 -15.39 -9.47
CA LYS A 311 19.88 -14.22 -10.30
C LYS A 311 18.82 -13.16 -10.12
#